data_2198d882b54571df0d360acb9ab9d00b
#
_entry.id   2198d882b54571df0d360acb9ab9d00b
#
_cell.length_a   1.000
_cell.length_b   1.000
_cell.length_c   1.000
_cell.angle_alpha   90.00
_cell.angle_beta   90.00
_cell.angle_gamma   90.00
#
_symmetry.space_group_name_H-M   'P 1'
#
loop_
_entity.id
_entity.type
_entity.pdbx_description
1 polymer ?
#
loop_
_entity_poly.entity_id
_entity_poly.type
_entity_poly.pdbx_seq_one_letter_code
_entity_poly.pdbx_strand_id
1 'polypeptide(L)'
;MKRKRMLIPAAVIIVATAFGYLYFGTHLFHDHGSANGTQYTCPMHPQIISDRPGDCPICGMKLVPLKKEETPATQDKDAHAEHENGDIPGLAPITLSPASRETLGLTFGRAERRAIRREIRASARIIPDETRLHRVTVKVSGWVERLNVNQTGQFVRRGEPLLSIYSPEILAAQQEYLSTLRAAEQARGMSDETLRASIDEVRNAARERLRLLDFTEAQIARLESERRYERTVMLYAPATGYVIDKMVLPGQKLAMNEPLMTIADLSSVWGEAEIFESDLPYIKTGMPVEIGLSYWPGKVFRGRVGFVYPSLSEETRTLRVRMDIANPGLVLKTGMFADARILHKIGRAHV
;
A
#
# COMPACT_ATOMS: atom_id res chain seq x y z
N MET A 1 33.07 38.27 -13.52
CA MET A 1 33.32 37.03 -14.23
C MET A 1 32.19 36.79 -15.21
N LYS A 2 32.49 36.86 -16.53
CA LYS A 2 31.48 36.92 -17.61
C LYS A 2 31.00 35.52 -18.01
N ARG A 3 29.66 35.25 -17.92
CA ARG A 3 29.05 34.07 -18.52
C ARG A 3 28.91 34.25 -20.02
N LYS A 4 29.64 33.45 -20.82
CA LYS A 4 29.45 33.32 -22.28
C LYS A 4 28.24 32.44 -22.54
N ARG A 5 27.15 33.01 -23.06
CA ARG A 5 26.01 32.32 -23.66
C ARG A 5 26.45 31.81 -25.05
N MET A 6 26.39 30.49 -25.20
CA MET A 6 26.66 29.81 -26.47
C MET A 6 25.32 29.73 -27.23
N LEU A 7 25.15 30.63 -28.22
CA LEU A 7 24.07 30.61 -29.18
C LEU A 7 24.46 29.65 -30.32
N ILE A 8 23.84 28.48 -30.35
CA ILE A 8 23.87 27.57 -31.50
C ILE A 8 22.87 28.13 -32.52
N PRO A 9 23.26 28.45 -33.77
CA PRO A 9 22.39 29.11 -34.71
C PRO A 9 21.27 28.17 -35.18
N ALA A 10 20.04 28.69 -35.13
CA ALA A 10 18.79 28.05 -35.56
C ALA A 10 18.80 27.55 -37.02
N ALA A 11 19.78 27.98 -37.81
CA ALA A 11 19.96 27.59 -39.20
C ALA A 11 20.29 26.09 -39.41
N VAL A 12 20.95 25.42 -38.47
CA VAL A 12 21.32 24.00 -38.61
C VAL A 12 20.11 23.08 -38.44
N ILE A 13 19.14 23.49 -37.65
CA ILE A 13 17.92 22.67 -37.40
C ILE A 13 16.96 22.72 -38.60
N ILE A 14 16.90 23.86 -39.33
CA ILE A 14 16.02 24.01 -40.50
C ILE A 14 16.54 23.21 -41.69
N VAL A 15 17.85 23.10 -41.85
CA VAL A 15 18.46 22.31 -42.97
C VAL A 15 18.30 20.80 -42.72
N ALA A 16 18.38 20.34 -41.46
CA ALA A 16 18.21 18.92 -41.14
C ALA A 16 16.75 18.45 -41.32
N THR A 17 15.75 19.31 -41.01
CA THR A 17 14.34 18.97 -41.20
C THR A 17 13.90 19.01 -42.67
N ALA A 18 14.46 19.90 -43.49
CA ALA A 18 14.17 19.95 -44.92
C ALA A 18 14.77 18.76 -45.67
N PHE A 19 15.94 18.25 -45.26
CA PHE A 19 16.57 17.07 -45.88
C PHE A 19 15.87 15.77 -45.53
N GLY A 20 15.32 15.67 -44.31
CA GLY A 20 14.50 14.54 -43.87
C GLY A 20 13.16 14.43 -44.63
N TYR A 21 12.54 15.56 -44.97
CA TYR A 21 11.27 15.58 -45.72
C TYR A 21 11.44 15.24 -47.20
N LEU A 22 12.58 15.57 -47.80
CA LEU A 22 12.91 15.23 -49.20
C LEU A 22 13.34 13.78 -49.38
N TYR A 23 13.94 13.15 -48.37
CA TYR A 23 14.40 11.76 -48.46
C TYR A 23 13.31 10.73 -48.15
N PHE A 24 12.33 11.07 -47.34
CA PHE A 24 11.20 10.17 -46.95
C PHE A 24 9.96 10.33 -47.84
N GLY A 25 9.86 11.43 -48.60
CA GLY A 25 8.67 11.73 -49.43
C GLY A 25 8.61 11.03 -50.81
N THR A 26 9.68 10.35 -51.24
CA THR A 26 9.72 9.78 -52.61
C THR A 26 9.55 8.27 -52.68
N HIS A 27 9.24 7.57 -51.57
CA HIS A 27 9.14 6.10 -51.60
C HIS A 27 7.77 5.52 -51.26
N LEU A 28 6.70 6.33 -51.24
CA LEU A 28 5.35 5.85 -50.96
C LEU A 28 4.34 6.27 -52.03
N PHE A 29 4.44 5.75 -53.23
CA PHE A 29 3.30 5.58 -54.17
C PHE A 29 3.74 4.62 -55.27
N HIS A 30 3.64 3.31 -55.04
CA HIS A 30 3.50 2.37 -56.13
C HIS A 30 1.99 2.03 -56.20
N ASP A 31 1.38 2.63 -57.19
CA ASP A 31 0.01 2.40 -57.62
C ASP A 31 -0.04 1.01 -58.29
N HIS A 32 -0.68 0.06 -57.65
CA HIS A 32 -1.06 -1.20 -58.29
C HIS A 32 -2.40 -1.04 -58.99
N GLY A 33 -2.33 -0.70 -60.27
CA GLY A 33 -3.44 -0.67 -61.17
C GLY A 33 -4.18 -2.02 -61.16
N SER A 34 -5.46 -1.97 -60.86
CA SER A 34 -6.42 -3.08 -60.94
C SER A 34 -6.60 -3.49 -62.40
N ALA A 35 -5.85 -4.49 -62.86
CA ALA A 35 -6.13 -5.16 -64.12
C ALA A 35 -7.06 -6.35 -63.83
N ASN A 36 -8.28 -6.33 -64.38
CA ASN A 36 -9.19 -7.47 -64.47
C ASN A 36 -8.58 -8.57 -65.35
N GLY A 37 -7.62 -9.33 -64.83
CA GLY A 37 -7.00 -10.46 -65.48
C GLY A 37 -7.43 -11.80 -64.90
N THR A 38 -7.74 -12.75 -65.72
CA THR A 38 -7.98 -14.14 -65.32
C THR A 38 -6.75 -14.71 -64.66
N GLN A 39 -6.85 -15.06 -63.39
CA GLN A 39 -5.75 -15.69 -62.63
C GLN A 39 -5.69 -17.18 -62.88
N TYR A 40 -4.48 -17.74 -62.93
CA TYR A 40 -4.23 -19.16 -63.18
C TYR A 40 -3.54 -19.77 -61.98
N THR A 41 -3.92 -21.02 -61.62
CA THR A 41 -3.33 -21.78 -60.51
C THR A 41 -2.96 -23.20 -60.92
N CYS A 42 -2.06 -23.83 -60.19
CA CYS A 42 -1.72 -25.22 -60.41
C CYS A 42 -2.65 -26.15 -59.59
N PRO A 43 -3.31 -27.16 -60.17
CA PRO A 43 -4.15 -28.06 -59.43
C PRO A 43 -3.45 -28.84 -58.28
N MET A 44 -2.15 -29.07 -58.43
CA MET A 44 -1.34 -29.77 -57.42
C MET A 44 -0.66 -28.84 -56.42
N HIS A 45 -0.49 -27.55 -56.77
CA HIS A 45 0.17 -26.54 -55.93
C HIS A 45 -0.69 -25.27 -55.91
N PRO A 46 -1.80 -25.23 -55.15
CA PRO A 46 -2.74 -24.09 -55.15
C PRO A 46 -2.13 -22.74 -54.71
N GLN A 47 -0.98 -22.79 -54.07
CA GLN A 47 -0.22 -21.58 -53.66
C GLN A 47 0.45 -20.88 -54.81
N ILE A 48 0.57 -21.51 -55.98
CA ILE A 48 1.12 -20.89 -57.19
C ILE A 48 0.01 -20.22 -57.96
N ILE A 49 -0.03 -18.91 -57.90
CA ILE A 49 -0.97 -18.05 -58.64
C ILE A 49 -0.15 -17.21 -59.62
N SER A 50 -0.58 -17.18 -60.88
CA SER A 50 0.06 -16.38 -61.95
C SER A 50 -1.03 -15.62 -62.71
N ASP A 51 -0.70 -14.41 -63.15
CA ASP A 51 -1.59 -13.58 -63.97
C ASP A 51 -1.47 -13.90 -65.51
N ARG A 52 -0.67 -14.94 -65.83
CA ARG A 52 -0.46 -15.38 -67.21
C ARG A 52 -0.54 -16.91 -67.29
N PRO A 53 -1.05 -17.46 -68.40
CA PRO A 53 -1.01 -18.89 -68.66
C PRO A 53 0.47 -19.35 -68.84
N GLY A 54 0.83 -20.50 -68.21
CA GLY A 54 2.17 -21.05 -68.27
C GLY A 54 2.26 -22.38 -67.55
N ASP A 55 3.49 -22.87 -67.30
CA ASP A 55 3.74 -24.12 -66.61
C ASP A 55 4.13 -23.85 -65.14
N CYS A 56 3.69 -24.71 -64.22
CA CYS A 56 4.00 -24.60 -62.80
C CYS A 56 5.51 -24.80 -62.57
N PRO A 57 6.21 -23.86 -61.86
CA PRO A 57 7.66 -23.93 -61.65
C PRO A 57 8.06 -25.09 -60.73
N ILE A 58 7.12 -25.72 -60.02
CA ILE A 58 7.40 -26.82 -59.10
C ILE A 58 7.22 -28.19 -59.74
N CYS A 59 6.17 -28.38 -60.54
CA CYS A 59 5.87 -29.71 -61.11
C CYS A 59 5.74 -29.74 -62.63
N GLY A 60 5.90 -28.63 -63.36
CA GLY A 60 5.84 -28.57 -64.81
C GLY A 60 4.45 -28.73 -65.44
N MET A 61 3.38 -28.84 -64.67
CA MET A 61 2.03 -28.92 -65.18
C MET A 61 1.49 -27.56 -65.58
N LYS A 62 0.63 -27.53 -66.62
CA LYS A 62 -0.01 -26.30 -67.07
C LYS A 62 -0.95 -25.72 -66.04
N LEU A 63 -0.85 -24.42 -65.81
CA LEU A 63 -1.71 -23.65 -64.92
C LEU A 63 -3.14 -23.57 -65.52
N VAL A 64 -4.18 -23.78 -64.71
CA VAL A 64 -5.59 -23.68 -65.12
C VAL A 64 -6.20 -22.39 -64.59
N PRO A 65 -7.13 -21.76 -65.39
CA PRO A 65 -7.78 -20.53 -64.93
C PRO A 65 -8.68 -20.76 -63.71
N LEU A 66 -8.56 -19.89 -62.73
CA LEU A 66 -9.44 -19.81 -61.56
C LEU A 66 -10.80 -19.27 -62.03
N LYS A 67 -11.81 -20.18 -62.13
CA LYS A 67 -13.21 -19.79 -62.38
C LYS A 67 -13.77 -19.25 -61.08
N LYS A 68 -14.20 -17.98 -61.03
CA LYS A 68 -15.14 -17.49 -60.05
C LYS A 68 -16.49 -18.14 -60.37
N GLU A 69 -16.99 -19.00 -59.49
CA GLU A 69 -18.38 -19.48 -59.54
C GLU A 69 -19.32 -18.32 -59.15
N GLU A 70 -20.11 -17.89 -60.15
CA GLU A 70 -21.25 -17.00 -59.94
C GLU A 70 -22.41 -17.85 -59.45
N THR A 71 -22.86 -17.61 -58.23
CA THR A 71 -24.06 -18.22 -57.65
C THR A 71 -25.28 -17.42 -58.09
N PRO A 72 -26.37 -18.08 -58.61
CA PRO A 72 -27.60 -17.38 -59.03
C PRO A 72 -28.39 -16.89 -57.80
N ALA A 73 -28.82 -15.65 -57.86
CA ALA A 73 -29.70 -15.02 -56.88
C ALA A 73 -31.11 -15.63 -56.97
N THR A 74 -31.60 -16.19 -55.88
CA THR A 74 -33.04 -16.36 -55.61
C THR A 74 -33.37 -15.60 -54.32
N GLN A 75 -34.27 -14.62 -54.53
CA GLN A 75 -34.91 -13.86 -53.46
C GLN A 75 -35.84 -14.77 -52.68
N ASP A 76 -35.69 -14.79 -51.34
CA ASP A 76 -36.82 -14.87 -50.42
C ASP A 76 -36.48 -14.10 -49.14
N LYS A 77 -37.37 -13.15 -48.85
CA LYS A 77 -37.40 -12.34 -47.65
C LYS A 77 -37.96 -13.18 -46.53
N ASP A 78 -37.26 -13.28 -45.41
CA ASP A 78 -37.80 -12.95 -44.09
C ASP A 78 -36.77 -13.21 -42.97
N ALA A 79 -36.52 -12.14 -42.26
CA ALA A 79 -36.09 -11.97 -40.87
C ALA A 79 -35.29 -13.10 -40.19
N HIS A 80 -34.02 -12.88 -39.85
CA HIS A 80 -33.49 -12.74 -38.48
C HIS A 80 -31.96 -12.74 -38.45
N ALA A 81 -31.43 -11.70 -37.79
CA ALA A 81 -30.15 -11.62 -37.14
C ALA A 81 -28.90 -12.03 -37.96
N GLU A 82 -28.30 -11.05 -38.56
CA GLU A 82 -26.93 -11.09 -39.10
C GLU A 82 -25.93 -11.41 -37.95
N HIS A 83 -25.47 -12.66 -37.92
CA HIS A 83 -24.18 -12.96 -37.34
C HIS A 83 -23.13 -12.78 -38.45
N GLU A 84 -22.39 -11.67 -38.44
CA GLU A 84 -21.16 -11.55 -39.20
C GLU A 84 -20.21 -12.69 -38.76
N ASN A 85 -20.22 -13.76 -39.55
CA ASN A 85 -19.16 -14.77 -39.52
C ASN A 85 -17.93 -14.09 -40.13
N GLY A 86 -17.10 -13.49 -39.30
CA GLY A 86 -15.78 -12.98 -39.72
C GLY A 86 -14.98 -14.15 -40.26
N ASP A 87 -14.84 -14.21 -41.61
CA ASP A 87 -13.94 -15.13 -42.28
C ASP A 87 -12.52 -14.88 -41.76
N ILE A 88 -12.01 -15.78 -40.94
CA ILE A 88 -10.62 -15.75 -40.49
C ILE A 88 -9.81 -16.30 -41.67
N PRO A 89 -8.91 -15.49 -42.29
CA PRO A 89 -8.11 -15.92 -43.43
C PRO A 89 -7.31 -17.19 -43.09
N GLY A 90 -7.53 -18.26 -43.84
CA GLY A 90 -6.82 -19.53 -43.67
C GLY A 90 -7.58 -20.63 -42.93
N LEU A 91 -8.84 -20.42 -42.52
CA LEU A 91 -9.68 -21.43 -41.91
C LEU A 91 -10.84 -21.80 -42.88
N ALA A 92 -10.92 -23.06 -43.30
CA ALA A 92 -12.06 -23.57 -44.03
C ALA A 92 -13.21 -23.89 -43.05
N PRO A 93 -14.46 -23.46 -43.29
CA PRO A 93 -15.58 -23.79 -42.47
C PRO A 93 -15.85 -25.31 -42.51
N ILE A 94 -15.82 -25.97 -41.37
CA ILE A 94 -16.13 -27.39 -41.24
C ILE A 94 -17.56 -27.52 -40.69
N THR A 95 -18.47 -28.06 -41.47
CA THR A 95 -19.83 -28.33 -41.05
C THR A 95 -19.91 -29.74 -40.44
N LEU A 96 -20.14 -29.82 -39.15
CA LEU A 96 -20.29 -31.10 -38.45
C LEU A 96 -21.78 -31.43 -38.26
N SER A 97 -22.16 -32.65 -38.64
CA SER A 97 -23.49 -33.17 -38.35
C SER A 97 -23.70 -33.37 -36.84
N PRO A 98 -24.94 -33.36 -36.33
CA PRO A 98 -25.19 -33.64 -34.91
C PRO A 98 -24.64 -34.98 -34.45
N ALA A 99 -24.73 -36.03 -35.27
CA ALA A 99 -24.18 -37.35 -34.97
C ALA A 99 -22.65 -37.35 -34.89
N SER A 100 -21.96 -36.60 -35.77
CA SER A 100 -20.51 -36.43 -35.72
C SER A 100 -20.04 -35.69 -34.49
N ARG A 101 -20.84 -34.71 -34.00
CA ARG A 101 -20.53 -33.99 -32.77
C ARG A 101 -20.58 -34.89 -31.54
N GLU A 102 -21.60 -35.77 -31.48
CA GLU A 102 -21.76 -36.69 -30.36
C GLU A 102 -20.64 -37.77 -30.35
N THR A 103 -20.31 -38.32 -31.52
CA THR A 103 -19.21 -39.29 -31.67
C THR A 103 -17.85 -38.70 -31.28
N LEU A 104 -17.61 -37.44 -31.59
CA LEU A 104 -16.37 -36.73 -31.28
C LEU A 104 -16.35 -36.19 -29.84
N GLY A 105 -17.43 -36.28 -29.07
CA GLY A 105 -17.54 -35.78 -27.71
C GLY A 105 -17.34 -34.27 -27.60
N LEU A 106 -17.75 -33.50 -28.66
CA LEU A 106 -17.54 -32.05 -28.68
C LEU A 106 -18.52 -31.35 -27.74
N THR A 107 -17.99 -30.62 -26.79
CA THR A 107 -18.77 -29.73 -25.92
C THR A 107 -18.55 -28.29 -26.34
N PHE A 108 -19.62 -27.52 -26.45
CA PHE A 108 -19.53 -26.08 -26.75
C PHE A 108 -19.67 -25.26 -25.47
N GLY A 109 -18.77 -24.34 -25.26
CA GLY A 109 -18.87 -23.30 -24.24
C GLY A 109 -19.23 -21.95 -24.86
N ARG A 110 -19.93 -21.12 -24.10
CA ARG A 110 -20.20 -19.74 -24.51
C ARG A 110 -19.04 -18.86 -24.03
N ALA A 111 -18.42 -18.13 -24.96
CA ALA A 111 -17.41 -17.14 -24.59
C ALA A 111 -18.05 -15.96 -23.84
N GLU A 112 -17.65 -15.72 -22.64
CA GLU A 112 -18.17 -14.62 -21.82
C GLU A 112 -17.04 -13.64 -21.47
N ARG A 113 -17.38 -12.35 -21.37
CA ARG A 113 -16.46 -11.35 -20.85
C ARG A 113 -16.42 -11.42 -19.34
N ARG A 114 -15.32 -11.90 -18.79
CA ARG A 114 -15.08 -11.93 -17.34
C ARG A 114 -13.93 -10.98 -16.94
N ALA A 115 -14.10 -10.36 -15.77
CA ALA A 115 -13.00 -9.64 -15.16
C ALA A 115 -11.98 -10.65 -14.61
N ILE A 116 -10.79 -10.70 -15.19
CA ILE A 116 -9.70 -11.52 -14.67
C ILE A 116 -9.07 -10.78 -13.50
N ARG A 117 -8.99 -11.48 -12.38
CA ARG A 117 -8.31 -11.02 -11.18
C ARG A 117 -7.13 -11.94 -10.92
N ARG A 118 -5.96 -11.35 -10.70
CA ARG A 118 -4.81 -12.09 -10.15
C ARG A 118 -4.91 -12.01 -8.63
N GLU A 119 -4.83 -13.14 -7.99
CA GLU A 119 -4.76 -13.26 -6.54
C GLU A 119 -3.31 -13.56 -6.17
N ILE A 120 -2.68 -12.64 -5.44
CA ILE A 120 -1.34 -12.82 -4.91
C ILE A 120 -1.50 -13.29 -3.48
N ARG A 121 -1.03 -14.50 -3.19
CA ARG A 121 -1.10 -15.12 -1.86
C ARG A 121 0.24 -15.00 -1.17
N ALA A 122 0.21 -14.60 0.08
CA ALA A 122 1.41 -14.49 0.90
C ALA A 122 1.10 -14.83 2.35
N SER A 123 2.10 -15.35 3.04
CA SER A 123 2.06 -15.45 4.49
C SER A 123 2.26 -14.08 5.09
N ALA A 124 1.44 -13.74 6.08
CA ALA A 124 1.51 -12.48 6.79
C ALA A 124 1.58 -12.70 8.30
N ARG A 125 2.25 -11.79 8.99
CA ARG A 125 2.27 -11.73 10.44
C ARG A 125 1.50 -10.51 10.91
N ILE A 126 0.65 -10.68 11.92
CA ILE A 126 -0.08 -9.57 12.53
C ILE A 126 0.85 -8.88 13.54
N ILE A 127 1.07 -7.59 13.35
CA ILE A 127 1.89 -6.75 14.22
C ILE A 127 1.07 -5.55 14.71
N PRO A 128 1.44 -4.91 15.82
CA PRO A 128 0.79 -3.68 16.24
C PRO A 128 0.95 -2.58 15.20
N ASP A 129 -0.01 -1.67 15.13
CA ASP A 129 0.14 -0.42 14.38
C ASP A 129 1.16 0.48 15.12
N GLU A 130 2.35 0.65 14.55
CA GLU A 130 3.44 1.42 15.16
C GLU A 130 3.07 2.90 15.39
N THR A 131 2.14 3.44 14.61
CA THR A 131 1.66 4.82 14.80
C THR A 131 0.78 4.98 16.03
N ARG A 132 0.33 3.86 16.62
CA ARG A 132 -0.51 3.78 17.80
C ARG A 132 0.20 3.15 19.01
N LEU A 133 1.52 3.08 18.94
CA LEU A 133 2.36 2.65 20.05
C LEU A 133 2.76 3.86 20.91
N HIS A 134 2.55 3.74 22.20
CA HIS A 134 2.95 4.74 23.17
C HIS A 134 3.92 4.12 24.17
N ARG A 135 5.16 4.55 24.11
CA ARG A 135 6.19 4.14 25.06
C ARG A 135 6.14 5.05 26.28
N VAL A 136 6.01 4.46 27.43
CA VAL A 136 6.06 5.16 28.72
C VAL A 136 7.51 5.09 29.22
N THR A 137 8.13 6.26 29.38
CA THR A 137 9.48 6.43 29.91
C THR A 137 9.47 7.41 31.07
N VAL A 138 10.54 7.47 31.84
CA VAL A 138 10.75 8.49 32.89
C VAL A 138 11.77 9.50 32.44
N LYS A 139 11.55 10.77 32.77
CA LYS A 139 12.48 11.88 32.46
C LYS A 139 13.55 12.10 33.52
N VAL A 140 13.44 11.44 34.67
CA VAL A 140 14.33 11.58 35.82
C VAL A 140 14.72 10.21 36.36
N SER A 141 15.84 10.13 37.07
CA SER A 141 16.18 8.93 37.80
C SER A 141 15.41 8.85 39.12
N GLY A 142 15.13 7.61 39.56
CA GLY A 142 14.35 7.39 40.76
C GLY A 142 14.16 5.92 41.11
N TRP A 143 13.14 5.61 41.90
CA TRP A 143 12.75 4.25 42.31
C TRP A 143 11.25 4.07 42.18
N VAL A 144 10.84 2.89 41.73
CA VAL A 144 9.43 2.49 41.67
C VAL A 144 8.97 2.15 43.07
N GLU A 145 8.05 2.93 43.62
CA GLU A 145 7.46 2.66 44.95
C GLU A 145 6.25 1.71 44.82
N ARG A 146 5.37 1.97 43.86
CA ARG A 146 4.17 1.16 43.64
C ARG A 146 3.92 1.00 42.13
N LEU A 147 3.47 -0.19 41.75
CA LEU A 147 3.07 -0.52 40.40
C LEU A 147 1.55 -0.84 40.42
N ASN A 148 0.75 0.02 39.79
CA ASN A 148 -0.69 -0.13 39.71
C ASN A 148 -1.08 -1.06 38.54
N VAL A 149 -0.36 -0.92 37.42
CA VAL A 149 -0.49 -1.78 36.24
C VAL A 149 0.70 -2.73 36.23
N ASN A 150 0.47 -3.97 36.63
CA ASN A 150 1.53 -4.94 36.87
C ASN A 150 1.53 -6.16 35.92
N GLN A 151 0.64 -6.18 34.93
CA GLN A 151 0.49 -7.31 34.00
C GLN A 151 0.55 -6.85 32.54
N THR A 152 1.30 -7.60 31.72
CA THR A 152 1.21 -7.50 30.27
C THR A 152 -0.16 -8.00 29.82
N GLY A 153 -0.78 -7.32 28.86
CA GLY A 153 -2.15 -7.59 28.40
C GLY A 153 -3.23 -6.83 29.16
N GLN A 154 -2.88 -6.10 30.25
CA GLN A 154 -3.83 -5.27 30.97
C GLN A 154 -4.28 -4.08 30.11
N PHE A 155 -5.60 -3.82 30.11
CA PHE A 155 -6.17 -2.65 29.45
C PHE A 155 -6.03 -1.44 30.37
N VAL A 156 -5.65 -0.30 29.80
CA VAL A 156 -5.52 0.99 30.50
C VAL A 156 -6.20 2.10 29.71
N ARG A 157 -6.75 3.07 30.41
CA ARG A 157 -7.32 4.27 29.81
C ARG A 157 -6.34 5.43 29.93
N ARG A 158 -6.40 6.36 28.99
CA ARG A 158 -5.64 7.60 29.07
C ARG A 158 -5.91 8.31 30.38
N GLY A 159 -4.86 8.69 31.11
CA GLY A 159 -4.94 9.31 32.41
C GLY A 159 -5.12 8.33 33.58
N GLU A 160 -5.12 7.01 33.34
CA GLU A 160 -5.13 6.01 34.39
C GLU A 160 -3.77 5.91 35.07
N PRO A 161 -3.69 5.77 36.41
CA PRO A 161 -2.44 5.69 37.15
C PRO A 161 -1.71 4.37 36.84
N LEU A 162 -0.48 4.47 36.31
CA LEU A 162 0.35 3.31 35.98
C LEU A 162 1.22 2.86 37.15
N LEU A 163 1.99 3.79 37.69
CA LEU A 163 2.93 3.53 38.77
C LEU A 163 3.27 4.82 39.54
N SER A 164 3.75 4.68 40.76
CA SER A 164 4.33 5.79 41.52
C SER A 164 5.83 5.66 41.64
N ILE A 165 6.51 6.77 41.48
CA ILE A 165 7.98 6.85 41.56
C ILE A 165 8.39 7.80 42.69
N TYR A 166 9.49 7.46 43.33
CA TYR A 166 10.26 8.38 44.17
C TYR A 166 11.46 8.88 43.38
N SER A 167 11.66 10.20 43.32
CA SER A 167 12.82 10.82 42.72
C SER A 167 13.26 12.01 43.55
N PRO A 168 14.53 12.06 43.97
CA PRO A 168 15.09 13.21 44.67
C PRO A 168 15.00 14.49 43.83
N GLU A 169 15.13 14.39 42.51
CA GLU A 169 15.08 15.54 41.62
C GLU A 169 13.65 16.12 41.54
N ILE A 170 12.63 15.24 41.42
CA ILE A 170 11.23 15.65 41.49
C ILE A 170 10.89 16.28 42.84
N LEU A 171 11.41 15.72 43.93
CA LEU A 171 11.19 16.25 45.24
C LEU A 171 11.80 17.67 45.37
N ALA A 172 13.02 17.86 44.90
CA ALA A 172 13.67 19.16 44.88
C ALA A 172 12.93 20.21 44.04
N ALA A 173 12.43 19.81 42.85
CA ALA A 173 11.67 20.70 41.99
C ALA A 173 10.33 21.12 42.63
N GLN A 174 9.64 20.23 43.34
CA GLN A 174 8.44 20.59 44.08
C GLN A 174 8.74 21.58 45.23
N GLN A 175 9.79 21.32 45.98
CA GLN A 175 10.23 22.23 47.09
C GLN A 175 10.60 23.60 46.54
N GLU A 176 11.36 23.67 45.47
CA GLU A 176 11.69 24.90 44.75
C GLU A 176 10.42 25.67 44.37
N TYR A 177 9.48 25.01 43.68
CA TYR A 177 8.23 25.64 43.27
C TYR A 177 7.42 26.16 44.46
N LEU A 178 7.28 25.39 45.54
CA LEU A 178 6.59 25.83 46.76
C LEU A 178 7.28 27.03 47.42
N SER A 179 8.60 27.13 47.35
CA SER A 179 9.32 28.29 47.85
C SER A 179 9.07 29.55 47.05
N THR A 180 9.02 29.41 45.71
CA THR A 180 8.71 30.55 44.81
C THR A 180 7.26 31.00 44.96
N LEU A 181 6.29 30.08 45.20
CA LEU A 181 4.93 30.44 45.55
C LEU A 181 4.83 31.30 46.81
N ARG A 182 5.54 30.92 47.87
CA ARG A 182 5.56 31.70 49.13
C ARG A 182 6.19 33.09 48.91
N ALA A 183 7.28 33.17 48.13
CA ALA A 183 7.91 34.44 47.78
C ALA A 183 6.95 35.34 46.98
N ALA A 184 6.22 34.77 46.00
CA ALA A 184 5.25 35.52 45.23
C ALA A 184 4.05 36.03 46.06
N GLU A 185 3.62 35.28 47.07
CA GLU A 185 2.60 35.73 48.01
C GLU A 185 3.06 36.89 48.90
N GLN A 186 4.28 36.78 49.39
CA GLN A 186 4.89 37.88 50.18
C GLN A 186 5.06 39.14 49.35
N ALA A 187 5.45 38.98 48.10
CA ALA A 187 5.67 40.11 47.19
C ALA A 187 4.38 40.86 46.81
N ARG A 188 3.20 40.27 46.97
CA ARG A 188 1.90 40.90 46.64
C ARG A 188 1.68 42.21 47.42
N GLY A 189 2.24 42.33 48.62
CA GLY A 189 2.17 43.51 49.43
C GLY A 189 3.26 44.56 49.16
N MET A 190 4.22 44.27 48.29
CA MET A 190 5.32 45.18 47.99
C MET A 190 4.90 46.21 46.97
N SER A 191 5.39 47.43 47.11
CA SER A 191 5.15 48.55 46.18
C SER A 191 6.04 48.49 44.92
N ASP A 192 7.14 47.78 44.97
CA ASP A 192 8.10 47.64 43.86
C ASP A 192 7.59 46.64 42.82
N GLU A 193 7.11 47.19 41.68
CA GLU A 193 6.57 46.40 40.56
C GLU A 193 7.63 45.58 39.84
N THR A 194 8.86 46.09 39.73
CA THR A 194 9.99 45.39 39.07
C THR A 194 10.36 44.15 39.86
N LEU A 195 10.43 44.26 41.19
CA LEU A 195 10.71 43.11 42.04
C LEU A 195 9.59 42.07 42.00
N ARG A 196 8.31 42.52 42.01
CA ARG A 196 7.17 41.58 41.83
C ARG A 196 7.24 40.83 40.52
N ALA A 197 7.48 41.54 39.39
CA ALA A 197 7.61 40.91 38.09
C ALA A 197 8.73 39.87 38.04
N SER A 198 9.90 40.14 38.63
CA SER A 198 11.01 39.18 38.66
C SER A 198 10.67 37.91 39.49
N ILE A 199 9.97 38.09 40.62
CA ILE A 199 9.53 36.93 41.44
C ILE A 199 8.51 36.09 40.70
N ASP A 200 7.56 36.73 39.97
CA ASP A 200 6.60 36.02 39.16
C ASP A 200 7.26 35.27 38.00
N GLU A 201 8.30 35.81 37.39
CA GLU A 201 9.09 35.13 36.36
C GLU A 201 9.78 33.88 36.92
N VAL A 202 10.44 33.97 38.08
CA VAL A 202 11.05 32.81 38.74
C VAL A 202 10.03 31.73 39.10
N ARG A 203 8.84 32.12 39.59
CA ARG A 203 7.75 31.20 39.87
C ARG A 203 7.29 30.50 38.59
N ASN A 204 7.11 31.23 37.49
CA ASN A 204 6.69 30.66 36.23
C ASN A 204 7.75 29.70 35.68
N ALA A 205 9.04 30.03 35.81
CA ALA A 205 10.12 29.12 35.41
C ALA A 205 10.12 27.83 36.25
N ALA A 206 9.93 27.92 37.55
CA ALA A 206 9.82 26.73 38.42
C ALA A 206 8.57 25.87 38.08
N ARG A 207 7.45 26.51 37.73
CA ARG A 207 6.25 25.80 37.27
C ARG A 207 6.49 25.08 35.96
N GLU A 208 7.13 25.73 35.00
CA GLU A 208 7.49 25.12 33.74
C GLU A 208 8.45 23.94 33.92
N ARG A 209 9.41 24.04 34.84
CA ARG A 209 10.26 22.89 35.19
C ARG A 209 9.47 21.68 35.65
N LEU A 210 8.41 21.85 36.47
CA LEU A 210 7.53 20.74 36.84
C LEU A 210 6.81 20.13 35.62
N ARG A 211 6.36 20.95 34.68
CA ARG A 211 5.76 20.45 33.40
C ARG A 211 6.75 19.63 32.60
N LEU A 212 7.99 20.10 32.49
CA LEU A 212 9.06 19.37 31.80
C LEU A 212 9.39 18.02 32.45
N LEU A 213 9.09 17.89 33.76
CA LEU A 213 9.21 16.65 34.53
C LEU A 213 7.92 15.78 34.48
N ASP A 214 7.02 16.05 33.50
CA ASP A 214 5.76 15.34 33.26
C ASP A 214 4.70 15.47 34.39
N PHE A 215 4.76 16.53 35.20
CA PHE A 215 3.65 16.85 36.09
C PHE A 215 2.44 17.28 35.27
N THR A 216 1.32 16.65 35.55
CA THR A 216 0.03 17.08 34.98
C THR A 216 -0.42 18.40 35.64
N GLU A 217 -1.23 19.20 34.93
CA GLU A 217 -1.82 20.42 35.50
C GLU A 217 -2.59 20.13 36.80
N ALA A 218 -3.27 18.97 36.89
CA ALA A 218 -3.96 18.55 38.10
C ALA A 218 -3.02 18.31 39.28
N GLN A 219 -1.83 17.74 39.05
CA GLN A 219 -0.81 17.56 40.10
C GLN A 219 -0.21 18.90 40.52
N ILE A 220 0.04 19.80 39.58
CA ILE A 220 0.53 21.16 39.90
C ILE A 220 -0.53 21.92 40.72
N ALA A 221 -1.81 21.90 40.28
CA ALA A 221 -2.90 22.55 41.01
C ALA A 221 -3.07 21.98 42.41
N ARG A 222 -2.90 20.66 42.59
CA ARG A 222 -2.92 20.03 43.92
C ARG A 222 -1.76 20.52 44.77
N LEU A 223 -0.53 20.59 44.22
CA LEU A 223 0.65 21.10 44.91
C LEU A 223 0.45 22.58 45.33
N GLU A 224 -0.20 23.38 44.49
CA GLU A 224 -0.54 24.78 44.76
C GLU A 224 -1.56 24.90 45.90
N SER A 225 -2.62 24.06 45.92
CA SER A 225 -3.69 24.10 46.91
C SER A 225 -3.28 23.52 48.26
N GLU A 226 -2.60 22.38 48.26
CA GLU A 226 -2.22 21.69 49.52
C GLU A 226 -0.97 22.27 50.18
N ARG A 227 -0.14 23.02 49.41
CA ARG A 227 1.12 23.59 49.88
C ARG A 227 2.10 22.57 50.47
N ARG A 228 1.98 21.33 50.04
CA ARG A 228 2.81 20.22 50.50
C ARG A 228 3.37 19.47 49.31
N TYR A 229 4.65 19.15 49.33
CA TYR A 229 5.27 18.27 48.37
C TYR A 229 4.87 16.81 48.64
N GLU A 230 4.69 16.06 47.60
CA GLU A 230 4.48 14.62 47.66
C GLU A 230 5.83 13.90 47.50
N ARG A 231 6.11 12.93 48.36
CA ARG A 231 7.32 12.11 48.29
C ARG A 231 7.38 11.30 47.00
N THR A 232 6.24 10.79 46.60
CA THR A 232 6.07 9.94 45.39
C THR A 232 5.16 10.63 44.43
N VAL A 233 5.48 10.53 43.14
CA VAL A 233 4.69 11.10 42.06
C VAL A 233 4.11 9.99 41.20
N MET A 234 2.84 10.14 40.83
CA MET A 234 2.12 9.18 39.99
C MET A 234 2.39 9.48 38.52
N LEU A 235 2.79 8.45 37.77
CA LEU A 235 2.82 8.45 36.30
C LEU A 235 1.50 7.90 35.77
N TYR A 236 0.99 8.58 34.75
CA TYR A 236 -0.30 8.26 34.13
C TYR A 236 -0.13 7.75 32.71
N ALA A 237 -1.12 6.95 32.24
CA ALA A 237 -1.14 6.44 30.87
C ALA A 237 -1.31 7.60 29.86
N PRO A 238 -0.44 7.73 28.86
CA PRO A 238 -0.53 8.76 27.84
C PRO A 238 -1.64 8.50 26.84
N ALA A 239 -2.05 7.23 26.69
CA ALA A 239 -3.08 6.79 25.75
C ALA A 239 -3.91 5.65 26.32
N THR A 240 -5.06 5.41 25.69
CA THR A 240 -5.90 4.25 25.95
C THR A 240 -5.43 3.07 25.09
N GLY A 241 -5.27 1.89 25.71
CA GLY A 241 -4.83 0.70 24.98
C GLY A 241 -4.48 -0.45 25.91
N TYR A 242 -3.75 -1.41 25.36
CA TYR A 242 -3.26 -2.57 26.09
C TYR A 242 -1.76 -2.46 26.34
N VAL A 243 -1.33 -2.83 27.52
CA VAL A 243 0.10 -2.95 27.83
C VAL A 243 0.65 -4.17 27.11
N ILE A 244 1.37 -3.95 26.03
CA ILE A 244 1.96 -5.05 25.23
C ILE A 244 3.32 -5.48 25.75
N ASP A 245 3.99 -4.60 26.46
CA ASP A 245 5.29 -4.87 27.07
C ASP A 245 5.42 -4.12 28.40
N LYS A 246 5.97 -4.80 29.41
CA LYS A 246 6.22 -4.28 30.76
C LYS A 246 7.62 -4.65 31.20
N MET A 247 8.49 -3.66 31.30
CA MET A 247 9.91 -3.83 31.61
C MET A 247 10.26 -3.44 33.04
N VAL A 248 9.29 -2.92 33.81
CA VAL A 248 9.50 -2.34 35.14
C VAL A 248 8.99 -3.28 36.24
N LEU A 249 9.70 -3.30 37.37
CA LEU A 249 9.33 -4.05 38.58
C LEU A 249 9.20 -3.12 39.79
N PRO A 250 8.35 -3.47 40.79
CA PRO A 250 8.31 -2.73 42.06
C PRO A 250 9.68 -2.73 42.74
N GLY A 251 10.07 -1.60 43.32
CA GLY A 251 11.37 -1.42 43.97
C GLY A 251 12.55 -1.22 43.04
N GLN A 252 12.36 -1.32 41.72
CA GLN A 252 13.41 -1.13 40.75
C GLN A 252 13.93 0.33 40.76
N LYS A 253 15.24 0.49 40.65
CA LYS A 253 15.87 1.80 40.38
C LYS A 253 15.74 2.09 38.89
N LEU A 254 15.26 3.27 38.55
CA LEU A 254 15.05 3.74 37.18
C LEU A 254 16.16 4.73 36.78
N ALA A 255 16.65 4.58 35.59
CA ALA A 255 17.51 5.58 34.93
C ALA A 255 16.63 6.54 34.09
N MET A 256 17.17 7.72 33.81
CA MET A 256 16.53 8.68 32.89
C MET A 256 16.35 8.05 31.49
N ASN A 257 15.17 8.25 30.88
CA ASN A 257 14.76 7.70 29.60
C ASN A 257 14.63 6.17 29.55
N GLU A 258 14.64 5.50 30.69
CA GLU A 258 14.40 4.06 30.75
C GLU A 258 12.96 3.73 30.32
N PRO A 259 12.77 2.79 29.38
CA PRO A 259 11.44 2.36 28.97
C PRO A 259 10.80 1.51 30.07
N LEU A 260 9.60 1.90 30.49
CA LEU A 260 8.86 1.22 31.55
C LEU A 260 7.80 0.27 31.00
N MET A 261 7.01 0.76 30.08
CA MET A 261 5.88 0.04 29.47
C MET A 261 5.68 0.51 28.04
N THR A 262 5.09 -0.36 27.21
CA THR A 262 4.57 0.00 25.90
C THR A 262 3.07 -0.25 25.87
N ILE A 263 2.30 0.79 25.56
CA ILE A 263 0.84 0.75 25.43
C ILE A 263 0.50 0.82 23.94
N ALA A 264 -0.35 -0.10 23.48
CA ALA A 264 -0.80 -0.17 22.08
C ALA A 264 -2.34 -0.07 22.00
N ASP A 265 -2.83 0.76 21.10
CA ASP A 265 -4.21 0.69 20.66
C ASP A 265 -4.32 -0.40 19.59
N LEU A 266 -4.94 -1.53 19.95
CA LEU A 266 -5.09 -2.70 19.09
C LEU A 266 -6.40 -2.69 18.28
N SER A 267 -7.15 -1.59 18.24
CA SER A 267 -8.36 -1.44 17.42
C SER A 267 -8.08 -1.47 15.93
N SER A 268 -6.84 -1.16 15.55
CA SER A 268 -6.23 -1.36 14.23
C SER A 268 -4.92 -2.10 14.40
N VAL A 269 -4.63 -2.99 13.47
CA VAL A 269 -3.36 -3.74 13.44
C VAL A 269 -2.80 -3.73 12.04
N TRP A 270 -1.52 -3.97 11.93
CA TRP A 270 -0.88 -4.19 10.64
C TRP A 270 -0.71 -5.67 10.37
N GLY A 271 -0.90 -6.05 9.10
CA GLY A 271 -0.42 -7.30 8.57
C GLY A 271 0.86 -7.05 7.78
N GLU A 272 1.96 -7.64 8.16
CA GLU A 272 3.21 -7.60 7.40
C GLU A 272 3.35 -8.91 6.62
N ALA A 273 3.30 -8.82 5.28
CA ALA A 273 3.41 -9.95 4.38
C ALA A 273 4.72 -9.92 3.61
N GLU A 274 5.26 -11.09 3.34
CA GLU A 274 6.43 -11.28 2.48
C GLU A 274 5.99 -11.68 1.08
N ILE A 275 6.31 -10.85 0.09
CA ILE A 275 5.89 -11.00 -1.29
C ILE A 275 7.11 -11.27 -2.16
N PHE A 276 7.04 -12.25 -3.05
CA PHE A 276 8.11 -12.57 -3.98
C PHE A 276 8.34 -11.46 -5.02
N GLU A 277 9.57 -11.28 -5.43
CA GLU A 277 9.99 -10.30 -6.43
C GLU A 277 9.16 -10.36 -7.73
N SER A 278 8.79 -11.56 -8.17
CA SER A 278 7.98 -11.78 -9.37
C SER A 278 6.57 -11.16 -9.31
N ASP A 279 6.05 -10.92 -8.11
CA ASP A 279 4.71 -10.36 -7.90
C ASP A 279 4.71 -8.84 -7.67
N LEU A 280 5.89 -8.23 -7.46
CA LEU A 280 6.04 -6.80 -7.20
C LEU A 280 5.38 -5.87 -8.23
N PRO A 281 5.50 -6.12 -9.56
CA PRO A 281 4.90 -5.25 -10.56
C PRO A 281 3.37 -5.12 -10.42
N TYR A 282 2.75 -6.06 -9.74
CA TYR A 282 1.29 -6.15 -9.58
C TYR A 282 0.79 -5.59 -8.25
N ILE A 283 1.68 -5.12 -7.35
CA ILE A 283 1.31 -4.62 -6.02
C ILE A 283 1.45 -3.10 -5.97
N LYS A 284 0.39 -2.44 -5.50
CA LYS A 284 0.36 -0.99 -5.31
C LYS A 284 -0.33 -0.65 -3.99
N THR A 285 0.10 0.43 -3.37
CA THR A 285 -0.58 1.01 -2.20
C THR A 285 -2.06 1.27 -2.51
N GLY A 286 -2.92 1.01 -1.54
CA GLY A 286 -4.37 1.15 -1.64
C GLY A 286 -5.11 -0.08 -2.18
N MET A 287 -4.41 -1.10 -2.66
CA MET A 287 -5.04 -2.34 -3.13
C MET A 287 -5.81 -3.04 -2.01
N PRO A 288 -7.00 -3.61 -2.32
CA PRO A 288 -7.76 -4.38 -1.36
C PRO A 288 -7.04 -5.69 -1.02
N VAL A 289 -7.05 -6.02 0.27
CA VAL A 289 -6.46 -7.25 0.81
C VAL A 289 -7.52 -7.98 1.62
N GLU A 290 -7.52 -9.29 1.51
CA GLU A 290 -8.28 -10.20 2.36
C GLU A 290 -7.30 -11.01 3.23
N ILE A 291 -7.55 -11.03 4.53
CA ILE A 291 -6.76 -11.74 5.52
C ILE A 291 -7.59 -12.87 6.08
N GLY A 292 -7.11 -14.09 5.90
CA GLY A 292 -7.67 -15.31 6.49
C GLY A 292 -6.81 -15.81 7.64
N LEU A 293 -7.44 -16.42 8.63
CA LEU A 293 -6.75 -17.07 9.75
C LEU A 293 -6.95 -18.57 9.64
N SER A 294 -5.86 -19.33 9.65
CA SER A 294 -5.88 -20.78 9.45
C SER A 294 -6.73 -21.50 10.52
N TYR A 295 -6.74 -20.98 11.76
CA TYR A 295 -7.53 -21.54 12.88
C TYR A 295 -8.99 -21.07 12.90
N TRP A 296 -9.39 -20.16 12.01
CA TRP A 296 -10.79 -19.72 11.90
C TRP A 296 -11.25 -19.71 10.44
N PRO A 297 -11.46 -20.90 9.86
CA PRO A 297 -11.86 -21.05 8.47
C PRO A 297 -13.15 -20.28 8.17
N GLY A 298 -13.18 -19.59 7.03
CA GLY A 298 -14.35 -18.82 6.58
C GLY A 298 -14.46 -17.39 7.12
N LYS A 299 -13.70 -17.01 8.17
CA LYS A 299 -13.67 -15.61 8.60
C LYS A 299 -12.58 -14.84 7.84
N VAL A 300 -13.00 -13.81 7.14
CA VAL A 300 -12.12 -12.96 6.33
C VAL A 300 -12.13 -11.54 6.90
N PHE A 301 -10.95 -11.02 7.17
CA PHE A 301 -10.74 -9.63 7.53
C PHE A 301 -10.32 -8.86 6.29
N ARG A 302 -10.89 -7.68 6.08
CA ARG A 302 -10.59 -6.85 4.92
C ARG A 302 -9.69 -5.70 5.33
N GLY A 303 -8.68 -5.47 4.52
CA GLY A 303 -7.73 -4.38 4.68
C GLY A 303 -7.32 -3.78 3.36
N ARG A 304 -6.29 -2.95 3.40
CA ARG A 304 -5.66 -2.35 2.21
C ARG A 304 -4.15 -2.42 2.35
N VAL A 305 -3.46 -2.51 1.21
CA VAL A 305 -2.01 -2.30 1.18
C VAL A 305 -1.74 -0.86 1.60
N GLY A 306 -1.16 -0.68 2.79
CA GLY A 306 -0.81 0.62 3.34
C GLY A 306 0.55 1.10 2.86
N PHE A 307 1.52 0.20 2.79
CA PHE A 307 2.90 0.54 2.42
C PHE A 307 3.62 -0.65 1.77
N VAL A 308 4.47 -0.35 0.80
CA VAL A 308 5.38 -1.32 0.17
C VAL A 308 6.80 -0.89 0.53
N TYR A 309 7.53 -1.71 1.28
CA TYR A 309 8.87 -1.37 1.72
C TYR A 309 9.83 -1.27 0.53
N PRO A 310 10.80 -0.34 0.54
CA PRO A 310 11.69 -0.13 -0.61
C PRO A 310 12.85 -1.12 -0.68
N SER A 311 13.02 -1.99 0.32
CA SER A 311 14.14 -2.93 0.41
C SER A 311 13.67 -4.39 0.32
N LEU A 312 14.35 -5.18 -0.50
CA LEU A 312 14.22 -6.63 -0.56
C LEU A 312 15.08 -7.29 0.52
N SER A 313 14.59 -8.40 1.05
CA SER A 313 15.40 -9.33 1.82
C SER A 313 16.31 -10.09 0.87
N GLU A 314 17.63 -10.00 1.05
CA GLU A 314 18.60 -10.70 0.21
C GLU A 314 18.52 -12.22 0.39
N GLU A 315 18.16 -12.68 1.60
CA GLU A 315 18.08 -14.08 1.95
C GLU A 315 16.87 -14.79 1.32
N THR A 316 15.70 -14.17 1.40
CA THR A 316 14.44 -14.76 0.92
C THR A 316 14.00 -14.26 -0.45
N ARG A 317 14.63 -13.21 -0.99
CA ARG A 317 14.23 -12.48 -2.20
C ARG A 317 12.77 -12.07 -2.16
N THR A 318 12.31 -11.69 -0.97
CA THR A 318 10.97 -11.18 -0.75
C THR A 318 10.99 -9.70 -0.38
N LEU A 319 9.91 -9.03 -0.70
CA LEU A 319 9.63 -7.67 -0.27
C LEU A 319 8.58 -7.69 0.82
N ARG A 320 8.77 -6.87 1.85
CA ARG A 320 7.75 -6.68 2.87
C ARG A 320 6.68 -5.72 2.38
N VAL A 321 5.44 -6.11 2.61
CA VAL A 321 4.25 -5.30 2.30
C VAL A 321 3.42 -5.17 3.56
N ARG A 322 3.18 -3.94 3.98
CA ARG A 322 2.32 -3.61 5.12
C ARG A 322 0.89 -3.44 4.66
N MET A 323 -0.01 -4.04 5.39
CA MET A 323 -1.44 -3.97 5.18
C MET A 323 -2.11 -3.39 6.42
N ASP A 324 -2.96 -2.38 6.24
CA ASP A 324 -3.71 -1.75 7.32
C ASP A 324 -5.03 -2.48 7.48
N ILE A 325 -5.31 -2.99 8.69
CA ILE A 325 -6.45 -3.88 8.99
C ILE A 325 -7.18 -3.37 10.23
N ALA A 326 -8.47 -3.08 10.07
CA ALA A 326 -9.33 -2.80 11.22
C ALA A 326 -9.53 -4.07 12.06
N ASN A 327 -9.46 -3.95 13.39
CA ASN A 327 -9.55 -5.06 14.32
C ASN A 327 -10.70 -4.89 15.32
N PRO A 328 -11.97 -4.85 14.86
CA PRO A 328 -13.11 -4.76 15.76
C PRO A 328 -13.21 -5.99 16.64
N GLY A 329 -13.42 -5.76 17.93
CA GLY A 329 -13.49 -6.83 18.92
C GLY A 329 -12.14 -7.50 19.23
N LEU A 330 -11.03 -6.94 18.78
CA LEU A 330 -9.66 -7.37 19.10
C LEU A 330 -9.39 -8.85 18.77
N VAL A 331 -9.97 -9.33 17.69
CA VAL A 331 -9.89 -10.72 17.25
C VAL A 331 -8.49 -11.07 16.75
N LEU A 332 -7.90 -10.15 15.97
CA LEU A 332 -6.52 -10.29 15.49
C LEU A 332 -5.58 -9.97 16.65
N LYS A 333 -4.82 -10.97 17.08
CA LYS A 333 -3.80 -10.80 18.12
C LYS A 333 -2.43 -10.57 17.45
N THR A 334 -1.63 -9.70 18.03
CA THR A 334 -0.25 -9.50 17.61
C THR A 334 0.55 -10.80 17.72
N GLY A 335 1.39 -11.07 16.72
CA GLY A 335 2.15 -12.32 16.63
C GLY A 335 1.44 -13.45 15.88
N MET A 336 0.15 -13.33 15.56
CA MET A 336 -0.56 -14.34 14.76
C MET A 336 -0.04 -14.36 13.33
N PHE A 337 0.00 -15.57 12.75
CA PHE A 337 0.18 -15.77 11.33
C PHE A 337 -1.18 -15.80 10.62
N ALA A 338 -1.21 -15.28 9.42
CA ALA A 338 -2.40 -15.15 8.60
C ALA A 338 -2.05 -15.34 7.12
N ASP A 339 -3.04 -15.76 6.34
CA ASP A 339 -2.95 -15.85 4.90
C ASP A 339 -3.49 -14.56 4.26
N ALA A 340 -2.61 -13.80 3.65
CA ALA A 340 -2.96 -12.57 2.93
C ALA A 340 -3.24 -12.87 1.46
N ARG A 341 -4.35 -12.33 0.94
CA ARG A 341 -4.72 -12.38 -0.47
C ARG A 341 -4.89 -10.97 -0.99
N ILE A 342 -3.95 -10.54 -1.86
CA ILE A 342 -3.98 -9.23 -2.48
C ILE A 342 -4.67 -9.38 -3.84
N LEU A 343 -5.73 -8.61 -4.08
CA LEU A 343 -6.59 -8.74 -5.24
C LEU A 343 -6.19 -7.71 -6.32
N HIS A 344 -5.49 -8.17 -7.35
CA HIS A 344 -5.12 -7.35 -8.50
C HIS A 344 -6.11 -7.55 -9.66
N LYS A 345 -6.69 -6.46 -10.19
CA LYS A 345 -7.53 -6.51 -11.39
C LYS A 345 -6.64 -6.40 -12.63
N ILE A 346 -6.53 -7.48 -13.43
CA ILE A 346 -5.68 -7.49 -14.64
C ILE A 346 -6.41 -6.82 -15.82
N GLY A 347 -7.75 -6.90 -15.89
CA GLY A 347 -8.52 -6.39 -17.02
C GLY A 347 -9.76 -7.24 -17.29
N ARG A 348 -10.29 -7.10 -18.51
CA ARG A 348 -11.39 -7.95 -19.02
C ARG A 348 -10.83 -8.81 -20.16
N ALA A 349 -11.01 -10.11 -20.08
CA ALA A 349 -10.71 -11.04 -21.15
C ALA A 349 -11.98 -11.78 -21.60
N HIS A 350 -11.97 -12.27 -22.84
CA HIS A 350 -12.93 -13.27 -23.32
C HIS A 350 -12.44 -14.64 -22.86
N VAL A 351 -13.27 -15.38 -22.15
CA VAL A 351 -13.01 -16.75 -21.72
C VAL A 351 -14.07 -17.65 -22.35
#